data_cbbc7415d2aabd34c8725770d172b531
#
_entry.id   cbbc7415d2aabd34c8725770d172b531
#
_cell.length_a   1.000
_cell.length_b   1.000
_cell.length_c   1.000
_cell.angle_alpha   90.00
_cell.angle_beta   90.00
_cell.angle_gamma   90.00
#
_symmetry.space_group_name_H-M   'P 1'
#
loop_
_entity.id
_entity.type
_entity.pdbx_description
1 polymer ?
#
loop_
_entity_poly.entity_id
_entity_poly.type
_entity_poly.pdbx_seq_one_letter_code
_entity_poly.pdbx_strand_id
1 'polypeptide(L)'
;MAENAGLTRLKECKKVELFPGIYRCTMSYNDESMLCYFYLEKGASIPLHKHEAVQNGFVVKGRVRFLQEGGKSNVMEAGDGYIFESNELHGSEVLEDTELIECFTPLRPEYVDD
;
A
#
# COMPACT_ATOMS: atom_id res chain seq x y z
N MET A 1 -11.46 2.03 19.85
CA MET A 1 -11.16 2.22 18.44
C MET A 1 -10.26 3.43 18.24
N ALA A 2 -9.22 3.25 17.49
CA ALA A 2 -8.37 4.38 17.19
C ALA A 2 -9.17 5.44 16.46
N GLU A 3 -8.88 6.67 16.78
CA GLU A 3 -9.55 7.77 16.13
C GLU A 3 -8.60 8.40 15.13
N ASN A 4 -9.08 8.53 13.95
CA ASN A 4 -8.38 9.29 12.93
C ASN A 4 -9.26 10.47 12.57
N ALA A 5 -8.80 11.65 12.88
CA ALA A 5 -9.61 12.86 12.73
C ALA A 5 -9.89 13.23 11.28
N GLY A 6 -9.36 12.47 10.34
CA GLY A 6 -9.59 12.74 8.94
C GLY A 6 -8.63 13.77 8.34
N LEU A 7 -7.82 14.40 9.15
CA LEU A 7 -6.84 15.39 8.68
C LEU A 7 -5.48 15.03 9.27
N THR A 8 -4.58 14.52 8.44
CA THR A 8 -3.29 14.01 8.89
C THR A 8 -2.19 14.52 8.00
N ARG A 9 -1.10 15.00 8.61
CA ARG A 9 0.09 15.39 7.86
C ARG A 9 1.04 14.20 7.81
N LEU A 10 1.56 13.92 6.62
CA LEU A 10 2.46 12.79 6.44
C LEU A 10 3.65 12.83 7.41
N LYS A 11 4.23 14.00 7.61
CA LYS A 11 5.41 14.13 8.47
C LYS A 11 5.11 13.85 9.94
N GLU A 12 3.83 13.82 10.34
CA GLU A 12 3.42 13.55 11.71
C GLU A 12 2.77 12.16 11.85
N CYS A 13 2.62 11.45 10.74
CA CYS A 13 1.95 10.17 10.72
C CYS A 13 2.89 9.07 11.23
N LYS A 14 2.34 8.12 11.97
CA LYS A 14 3.13 6.99 12.47
C LYS A 14 3.62 6.15 11.31
N LYS A 15 4.93 5.92 11.26
CA LYS A 15 5.58 5.11 10.23
C LYS A 15 5.83 3.72 10.80
N VAL A 16 5.25 2.71 10.16
CA VAL A 16 5.34 1.32 10.62
C VAL A 16 6.02 0.48 9.54
N GLU A 17 7.06 -0.25 9.91
CA GLU A 17 7.74 -1.16 8.99
C GLU A 17 6.97 -2.48 8.95
N LEU A 18 6.48 -2.85 7.76
CA LEU A 18 5.69 -4.07 7.57
C LEU A 18 6.56 -5.26 7.20
N PHE A 19 7.54 -5.04 6.33
CA PHE A 19 8.55 -5.98 5.90
C PHE A 19 9.84 -5.17 5.81
N PRO A 20 11.02 -5.82 5.78
CA PRO A 20 12.26 -5.05 5.64
C PRO A 20 12.19 -4.11 4.43
N GLY A 21 12.32 -2.82 4.68
CA GLY A 21 12.30 -1.78 3.65
C GLY A 21 10.93 -1.36 3.17
N ILE A 22 9.85 -1.86 3.78
CA ILE A 22 8.48 -1.52 3.41
C ILE A 22 7.82 -0.80 4.57
N TYR A 23 7.47 0.47 4.40
CA TYR A 23 6.94 1.31 5.46
C TYR A 23 5.55 1.81 5.12
N ARG A 24 4.65 1.80 6.10
CA ARG A 24 3.28 2.28 5.95
C ARG A 24 3.01 3.44 6.89
N CYS A 25 2.30 4.43 6.38
CA CYS A 25 1.70 5.49 7.21
C CYS A 25 0.21 5.51 6.91
N THR A 26 -0.61 5.16 7.91
CA THR A 26 -2.07 5.20 7.74
C THR A 26 -2.52 6.64 7.93
N MET A 27 -3.02 7.24 6.85
CA MET A 27 -3.34 8.66 6.81
C MET A 27 -4.72 8.96 7.37
N SER A 28 -5.73 8.24 6.91
CA SER A 28 -7.11 8.48 7.32
C SER A 28 -7.95 7.25 7.03
N TYR A 29 -9.05 7.09 7.79
CA TYR A 29 -9.92 5.94 7.56
C TYR A 29 -11.27 6.12 8.25
N ASN A 30 -12.24 5.37 7.78
CA ASN A 30 -13.48 5.08 8.46
C ASN A 30 -13.78 3.60 8.19
N ASP A 31 -14.98 3.14 8.54
CA ASP A 31 -15.29 1.71 8.39
C ASP A 31 -15.27 1.27 6.92
N GLU A 32 -15.49 2.17 5.99
CA GLU A 32 -15.67 1.84 4.58
C GLU A 32 -14.41 2.03 3.74
N SER A 33 -13.48 2.85 4.18
CA SER A 33 -12.29 3.13 3.38
C SER A 33 -11.13 3.58 4.24
N MET A 34 -9.93 3.43 3.68
CA MET A 34 -8.70 3.78 4.36
C MET A 34 -7.70 4.28 3.33
N LEU A 35 -7.02 5.37 3.66
CA LEU A 35 -5.96 5.90 2.82
C LEU A 35 -4.63 5.70 3.51
N CYS A 36 -3.69 5.05 2.81
CA CYS A 36 -2.35 4.81 3.34
C CYS A 36 -1.30 5.35 2.38
N TYR A 37 -0.21 5.81 2.95
CA TYR A 37 1.00 6.16 2.22
C TYR A 37 2.03 5.07 2.48
N PHE A 38 2.76 4.66 1.44
CA PHE A 38 3.82 3.66 1.57
C PHE A 38 5.12 4.20 1.02
N TYR A 39 6.20 3.93 1.75
CA TYR A 39 7.56 4.15 1.25
C TYR A 39 8.24 2.80 1.15
N LEU A 40 8.77 2.49 -0.03
CA LEU A 40 9.35 1.19 -0.34
C LEU A 40 10.80 1.39 -0.78
N GLU A 41 11.72 0.72 -0.11
CA GLU A 41 13.14 0.82 -0.46
C GLU A 41 13.49 -0.13 -1.60
N LYS A 42 14.37 0.32 -2.47
CA LYS A 42 14.88 -0.50 -3.57
C LYS A 42 15.38 -1.84 -3.04
N GLY A 43 14.98 -2.92 -3.69
CA GLY A 43 15.37 -4.28 -3.32
C GLY A 43 14.43 -4.95 -2.33
N ALA A 44 13.51 -4.21 -1.73
CA ALA A 44 12.51 -4.80 -0.85
C ALA A 44 11.50 -5.57 -1.66
N SER A 45 10.78 -6.49 -1.01
CA SER A 45 9.74 -7.26 -1.67
C SER A 45 8.61 -7.56 -0.72
N ILE A 46 7.43 -7.77 -1.29
CA ILE A 46 6.25 -8.21 -0.56
C ILE A 46 5.82 -9.51 -1.24
N PRO A 47 5.73 -10.63 -0.49
CA PRO A 47 5.34 -11.91 -1.10
C PRO A 47 3.89 -11.87 -1.57
N LEU A 48 3.56 -12.78 -2.47
CA LEU A 48 2.18 -12.94 -2.92
C LEU A 48 1.27 -13.17 -1.71
N HIS A 49 0.20 -12.41 -1.64
CA HIS A 49 -0.78 -12.49 -0.57
C HIS A 49 -2.12 -12.00 -1.10
N LYS A 50 -3.16 -12.17 -0.31
CA LYS A 50 -4.48 -11.67 -0.65
C LYS A 50 -5.20 -11.19 0.61
N HIS A 51 -6.17 -10.33 0.43
CA HIS A 51 -6.99 -9.80 1.52
C HIS A 51 -8.34 -9.40 0.99
N GLU A 52 -9.29 -9.26 1.88
CA GLU A 52 -10.67 -8.91 1.52
C GLU A 52 -10.77 -7.51 0.92
N ALA A 53 -10.03 -6.56 1.48
CA ALA A 53 -10.11 -5.18 1.00
C ALA A 53 -9.62 -5.05 -0.43
N VAL A 54 -10.37 -4.31 -1.24
CA VAL A 54 -9.91 -3.87 -2.55
C VAL A 54 -8.80 -2.86 -2.33
N GLN A 55 -7.74 -2.97 -3.11
CA GLN A 55 -6.57 -2.10 -3.01
C GLN A 55 -6.41 -1.30 -4.28
N ASN A 56 -6.63 0.01 -4.18
CA ASN A 56 -6.59 0.93 -5.31
C ASN A 56 -5.45 1.91 -5.08
N GLY A 57 -4.52 2.01 -6.01
CA GLY A 57 -3.30 2.76 -5.73
C GLY A 57 -2.77 3.58 -6.88
N PHE A 58 -1.77 4.37 -6.55
CA PHE A 58 -1.12 5.28 -7.47
C PHE A 58 0.36 5.38 -7.10
N VAL A 59 1.24 5.23 -8.10
CA VAL A 59 2.68 5.37 -7.89
C VAL A 59 3.03 6.85 -7.98
N VAL A 60 3.45 7.42 -6.85
CA VAL A 60 3.84 8.82 -6.80
C VAL A 60 5.26 9.00 -7.32
N LYS A 61 6.15 8.06 -6.99
CA LYS A 61 7.56 8.14 -7.33
C LYS A 61 8.15 6.74 -7.36
N GLY A 62 9.11 6.51 -8.24
CA GLY A 62 9.86 5.27 -8.27
C GLY A 62 9.34 4.25 -9.27
N ARG A 63 9.72 2.98 -9.06
CA ARG A 63 9.33 1.87 -9.94
C ARG A 63 9.18 0.60 -9.13
N VAL A 64 8.10 -0.12 -9.39
CA VAL A 64 7.79 -1.34 -8.67
C VAL A 64 7.22 -2.36 -9.65
N ARG A 65 7.64 -3.63 -9.52
CA ARG A 65 7.05 -4.71 -10.29
C ARG A 65 5.97 -5.34 -9.43
N PHE A 66 4.72 -5.25 -9.87
CA PHE A 66 3.63 -5.97 -9.21
C PHE A 66 3.54 -7.38 -9.77
N LEU A 67 3.42 -8.34 -8.86
CA LEU A 67 3.28 -9.75 -9.18
C LEU A 67 1.83 -10.14 -8.98
N GLN A 68 1.32 -10.98 -9.88
CA GLN A 68 -0.06 -11.43 -9.81
C GLN A 68 -0.11 -12.93 -10.04
N GLU A 69 -1.28 -13.51 -9.75
CA GLU A 69 -1.49 -14.93 -9.89
C GLU A 69 -1.19 -15.39 -11.32
N GLY A 70 -0.65 -16.61 -11.45
CA GLY A 70 -0.34 -17.18 -12.76
C GLY A 70 0.97 -16.67 -13.35
N GLY A 71 1.83 -16.06 -12.54
CA GLY A 71 3.13 -15.60 -13.01
C GLY A 71 3.09 -14.28 -13.77
N LYS A 72 1.94 -13.61 -13.78
CA LYS A 72 1.85 -12.29 -14.42
C LYS A 72 2.61 -11.27 -13.61
N SER A 73 3.25 -10.34 -14.29
CA SER A 73 3.87 -9.20 -13.61
C SER A 73 3.82 -7.99 -14.52
N ASN A 74 3.79 -6.80 -13.87
CA ASN A 74 3.78 -5.54 -14.58
C ASN A 74 4.63 -4.55 -13.81
N VAL A 75 5.48 -3.82 -14.54
CA VAL A 75 6.28 -2.75 -13.92
C VAL A 75 5.48 -1.46 -14.01
N MET A 76 5.27 -0.85 -12.84
CA MET A 76 4.58 0.43 -12.72
C MET A 76 5.56 1.47 -12.25
N GLU A 77 5.39 2.70 -12.73
CA GLU A 77 6.28 3.79 -12.35
C GLU A 77 5.47 5.05 -12.09
N ALA A 78 6.16 6.12 -11.71
CA ALA A 78 5.51 7.36 -11.32
C ALA A 78 4.43 7.76 -12.33
N GLY A 79 3.23 8.02 -11.82
CA GLY A 79 2.08 8.40 -12.65
C GLY A 79 1.14 7.26 -12.99
N ASP A 80 1.50 6.02 -12.65
CA ASP A 80 0.67 4.86 -12.98
C ASP A 80 -0.28 4.51 -11.85
N GLY A 81 -1.51 4.14 -12.21
CA GLY A 81 -2.50 3.69 -11.25
C GLY A 81 -2.76 2.20 -11.38
N TYR A 82 -3.28 1.59 -10.32
CA TYR A 82 -3.54 0.15 -10.30
C TYR A 82 -4.66 -0.18 -9.32
N ILE A 83 -5.24 -1.36 -9.49
CA ILE A 83 -6.23 -1.88 -8.55
C ILE A 83 -6.05 -3.40 -8.44
N PHE A 84 -6.14 -3.90 -7.22
CA PHE A 84 -6.21 -5.33 -6.93
C PHE A 84 -7.55 -5.60 -6.29
N GLU A 85 -8.30 -6.55 -6.86
CA GLU A 85 -9.64 -6.85 -6.40
C GLU A 85 -9.62 -7.63 -5.08
N SER A 86 -10.78 -7.71 -4.44
CA SER A 86 -10.93 -8.49 -3.22
C SER A 86 -10.42 -9.92 -3.45
N ASN A 87 -9.51 -10.36 -2.57
CA ASN A 87 -8.92 -11.70 -2.58
C ASN A 87 -8.12 -12.05 -3.85
N GLU A 88 -7.71 -11.06 -4.61
CA GLU A 88 -6.81 -11.26 -5.73
C GLU A 88 -5.37 -11.38 -5.20
N LEU A 89 -4.68 -12.46 -5.58
CA LEU A 89 -3.27 -12.64 -5.20
C LEU A 89 -2.41 -11.56 -5.83
N HIS A 90 -1.60 -10.90 -5.02
CA HIS A 90 -0.68 -9.88 -5.52
C HIS A 90 0.53 -9.76 -4.58
N GLY A 91 1.61 -9.28 -5.13
CA GLY A 91 2.85 -9.01 -4.40
C GLY A 91 3.66 -7.99 -5.16
N SER A 92 4.87 -7.71 -4.69
CA SER A 92 5.69 -6.70 -5.36
C SER A 92 7.17 -6.92 -5.14
N GLU A 93 7.94 -6.41 -6.12
CA GLU A 93 9.38 -6.30 -6.06
C GLU A 93 9.73 -4.86 -6.34
N VAL A 94 10.47 -4.23 -5.43
CA VAL A 94 10.74 -2.79 -5.52
C VAL A 94 12.02 -2.58 -6.32
N LEU A 95 11.90 -1.91 -7.47
CA LEU A 95 12.99 -1.72 -8.39
C LEU A 95 13.77 -0.43 -8.13
N GLU A 96 13.14 0.57 -7.55
CA GLU A 96 13.73 1.83 -7.12
C GLU A 96 13.02 2.27 -5.86
N ASP A 97 13.61 3.19 -5.11
CA ASP A 97 12.91 3.75 -3.95
C ASP A 97 11.57 4.33 -4.44
N THR A 98 10.49 3.90 -3.84
CA THR A 98 9.14 4.12 -4.35
C THR A 98 8.24 4.71 -3.28
N GLU A 99 7.35 5.61 -3.69
CA GLU A 99 6.27 6.14 -2.86
C GLU A 99 4.95 5.79 -3.51
N LEU A 100 4.06 5.18 -2.74
CA LEU A 100 2.72 4.80 -3.19
C LEU A 100 1.68 5.44 -2.31
N ILE A 101 0.51 5.70 -2.89
CA ILE A 101 -0.69 6.05 -2.14
C ILE A 101 -1.72 5.00 -2.48
N GLU A 102 -2.34 4.38 -1.45
CA GLU A 102 -3.30 3.32 -1.66
C GLU A 102 -4.54 3.54 -0.82
N CYS A 103 -5.70 3.28 -1.45
CA CYS A 103 -6.98 3.26 -0.76
C CYS A 103 -7.44 1.82 -0.62
N PHE A 104 -7.90 1.46 0.57
CA PHE A 104 -8.47 0.14 0.84
C PHE A 104 -9.96 0.27 1.11
N THR A 105 -10.75 -0.66 0.56
CA THR A 105 -12.21 -0.69 0.73
C THR A 105 -12.64 -2.13 0.98
N PRO A 106 -13.16 -2.48 2.16
CA PRO A 106 -13.25 -1.66 3.36
C PRO A 106 -11.88 -1.43 3.99
N LEU A 107 -11.83 -0.81 5.15
CA LEU A 107 -10.57 -0.59 5.84
C LEU A 107 -9.91 -1.95 6.16
N ARG A 108 -8.58 -1.94 6.29
CA ARG A 108 -7.82 -3.10 6.75
C ARG A 108 -7.56 -2.94 8.24
N PRO A 109 -8.20 -3.77 9.09
CA PRO A 109 -8.06 -3.60 10.55
C PRO A 109 -6.61 -3.65 11.02
N GLU A 110 -5.78 -4.47 10.38
CA GLU A 110 -4.37 -4.59 10.75
C GLU A 110 -3.57 -3.32 10.47
N TYR A 111 -4.13 -2.38 9.70
CA TYR A 111 -3.47 -1.10 9.40
C TYR A 111 -4.00 0.05 10.27
N VAL A 112 -4.91 -0.24 11.19
CA VAL A 112 -5.37 0.77 12.14
C VAL A 112 -4.35 0.84 13.28
N ASP A 113 -3.77 2.01 13.47
CA ASP A 113 -2.77 2.23 14.51
C ASP A 113 -3.42 2.82 15.76
N ASP A 114 -3.01 2.33 16.90
CA ASP A 114 -3.48 2.85 18.18
C ASP A 114 -2.47 3.80 18.81
#